data_fe59bcf6ac307b42a343c2cbc37d5828
#
_entry.id   fe59bcf6ac307b42a343c2cbc37d5828
#
_cell.length_a   1.000
_cell.length_b   1.000
_cell.length_c   1.000
_cell.angle_alpha   90.00
_cell.angle_beta   90.00
_cell.angle_gamma   90.00
#
_symmetry.space_group_name_H-M   'P 1'
#
loop_
_entity.id
_entity.type
_entity.pdbx_description
1 polymer ?
#
loop_
_entity_poly.entity_id
_entity_poly.type
_entity_poly.pdbx_seq_one_letter_code
_entity_poly.pdbx_strand_id
1 'polypeptide(L)'
;SVGGPIVKDKLFFFANFEYDMDETPGSIYEARPDENTAWGKGTTYNRPTVAQMEEIKKFLMDKFGYDPGRYQGYSLSTPDWKLVARLDWNINKNHSANVRFSTTKNKYSSNPSSSVNPLNPNPYNRNTYGRTSQYAIYFESSRYFQEQNFTSVAAELNSRFLDGRLTNTLRGTYSHQYEPRSFVGDNFPTVDILQELEDGTKA
;
A
#
# COMPACT_ATOMS: atom_id res chain seq x y z
N SER A 1 -21.59 -10.79 6.06
CA SER A 1 -21.53 -11.28 7.44
C SER A 1 -22.51 -12.43 7.67
N VAL A 2 -22.17 -13.31 8.57
CA VAL A 2 -23.00 -14.43 9.00
C VAL A 2 -22.85 -14.61 10.51
N GLY A 3 -23.94 -14.99 11.18
CA GLY A 3 -23.92 -15.23 12.61
C GLY A 3 -25.18 -15.95 13.08
N GLY A 4 -25.05 -16.61 14.22
CA GLY A 4 -26.17 -17.34 14.81
C GLY A 4 -25.78 -18.26 15.97
N PRO A 5 -26.72 -18.99 16.54
CA PRO A 5 -26.44 -19.93 17.59
C PRO A 5 -25.81 -21.23 17.04
N ILE A 6 -24.68 -21.64 17.62
CA ILE A 6 -24.14 -22.99 17.47
C ILE A 6 -24.87 -23.92 18.43
N VAL A 7 -25.07 -23.46 19.66
CA VAL A 7 -25.89 -24.11 20.68
C VAL A 7 -26.88 -23.11 21.18
N LYS A 8 -28.17 -23.41 21.06
CA LYS A 8 -29.24 -22.49 21.48
C LYS A 8 -29.04 -22.00 22.91
N ASP A 9 -29.17 -20.71 23.09
CA ASP A 9 -29.02 -19.93 24.34
C ASP A 9 -27.64 -20.04 25.03
N LYS A 10 -26.69 -20.78 24.44
CA LYS A 10 -25.38 -21.03 25.06
C LYS A 10 -24.20 -20.54 24.24
N LEU A 11 -24.12 -20.90 22.97
CA LEU A 11 -22.93 -20.60 22.16
C LEU A 11 -23.36 -19.99 20.83
N PHE A 12 -22.80 -18.83 20.55
CA PHE A 12 -23.08 -18.07 19.34
C PHE A 12 -21.77 -17.78 18.59
N PHE A 13 -21.89 -17.67 17.27
CA PHE A 13 -20.81 -17.24 16.43
C PHE A 13 -21.23 -16.03 15.60
N PHE A 14 -20.24 -15.26 15.21
CA PHE A 14 -20.34 -14.21 14.21
C PHE A 14 -19.08 -14.24 13.34
N ALA A 15 -19.24 -14.09 12.03
CA ALA A 15 -18.15 -13.93 11.08
C ALA A 15 -18.50 -12.86 10.06
N ASN A 16 -17.53 -12.02 9.74
CA ASN A 16 -17.60 -11.03 8.67
C ASN A 16 -16.34 -11.12 7.83
N PHE A 17 -16.51 -11.14 6.52
CA PHE A 17 -15.43 -11.06 5.55
C PHE A 17 -15.74 -9.92 4.59
N GLU A 18 -14.73 -9.10 4.32
CA GLU A 18 -14.75 -8.02 3.35
C GLU A 18 -13.56 -8.18 2.42
N TYR A 19 -13.78 -7.97 1.16
CA TYR A 19 -12.75 -7.88 0.14
C TYR A 19 -13.02 -6.66 -0.71
N ASP A 20 -12.00 -5.84 -0.89
CA ASP A 20 -12.02 -4.67 -1.72
C ASP A 20 -10.79 -4.67 -2.65
N MET A 21 -10.92 -4.05 -3.81
CA MET A 21 -9.84 -3.91 -4.77
C MET A 21 -9.87 -2.52 -5.36
N ASP A 22 -8.93 -1.70 -4.95
CA ASP A 22 -8.76 -0.36 -5.49
C ASP A 22 -7.84 -0.41 -6.72
N GLU A 23 -8.24 0.30 -7.77
CA GLU A 23 -7.40 0.54 -8.92
C GLU A 23 -7.01 2.02 -8.99
N THR A 24 -5.72 2.28 -9.02
CA THR A 24 -5.18 3.63 -9.15
C THR A 24 -4.30 3.75 -10.39
N PRO A 25 -4.32 4.89 -11.10
CA PRO A 25 -3.37 5.12 -12.18
C PRO A 25 -1.93 5.00 -11.70
N GLY A 26 -1.09 4.32 -12.45
CA GLY A 26 0.33 4.19 -12.15
C GLY A 26 1.08 5.50 -12.31
N SER A 27 0.73 6.28 -13.31
CA SER A 27 1.19 7.65 -13.51
C SER A 27 0.07 8.46 -14.14
N ILE A 28 -0.03 9.73 -13.75
CA ILE A 28 -0.91 10.71 -14.38
C ILE A 28 -0.19 11.48 -15.49
N TYR A 29 1.12 11.31 -15.60
CA TYR A 29 1.96 11.94 -16.59
C TYR A 29 2.41 10.93 -17.64
N GLU A 30 2.62 11.41 -18.86
CA GLU A 30 3.02 10.63 -20.02
C GLU A 30 4.31 11.20 -20.63
N ALA A 31 5.08 10.36 -21.29
CA ALA A 31 6.16 10.81 -22.13
C ALA A 31 5.57 11.54 -23.35
N ARG A 32 6.17 12.66 -23.74
CA ARG A 32 5.71 13.41 -24.93
C ARG A 32 5.96 12.60 -26.21
N PRO A 33 5.06 12.70 -27.19
CA PRO A 33 5.21 11.96 -28.44
C PRO A 33 6.51 12.27 -29.20
N ASP A 34 6.91 13.53 -29.20
CA ASP A 34 8.07 14.04 -29.93
C ASP A 34 8.70 15.29 -29.26
N GLU A 35 9.83 15.74 -29.79
CA GLU A 35 10.58 16.89 -29.27
C GLU A 35 9.84 18.23 -29.39
N ASN A 36 8.86 18.34 -30.31
CA ASN A 36 8.10 19.56 -30.55
C ASN A 36 6.87 19.69 -29.64
N THR A 37 6.48 18.60 -28.97
CA THR A 37 5.31 18.60 -28.08
C THR A 37 5.66 19.35 -26.78
N ALA A 38 4.81 20.32 -26.44
CA ALA A 38 4.93 21.06 -25.18
C ALA A 38 4.78 20.13 -23.96
N TRP A 39 5.55 20.39 -22.92
CA TRP A 39 5.58 19.60 -21.68
C TRP A 39 5.62 20.48 -20.44
N GLY A 40 5.41 19.88 -19.27
CA GLY A 40 5.47 20.57 -17.99
C GLY A 40 4.15 21.22 -17.60
N LYS A 41 4.22 22.38 -16.96
CA LYS A 41 3.06 23.03 -16.36
C LYS A 41 1.94 23.27 -17.37
N GLY A 42 0.75 22.76 -17.04
CA GLY A 42 -0.45 22.91 -17.88
C GLY A 42 -0.65 21.81 -18.91
N THR A 43 0.22 20.79 -18.91
CA THR A 43 0.10 19.60 -19.76
C THR A 43 0.14 18.33 -18.91
N THR A 44 -0.21 17.20 -19.50
CA THR A 44 0.01 15.87 -18.91
C THR A 44 1.36 15.27 -19.34
N TYR A 45 2.10 15.96 -20.20
CA TYR A 45 3.37 15.46 -20.74
C TYR A 45 4.54 15.86 -19.85
N ASN A 46 5.40 14.89 -19.60
CA ASN A 46 6.71 15.08 -19.01
C ASN A 46 7.75 15.36 -20.10
N ARG A 47 8.93 15.81 -19.67
CA ARG A 47 10.01 16.19 -20.57
C ARG A 47 10.50 15.07 -21.52
N PRO A 48 10.76 13.82 -21.07
CA PRO A 48 11.29 12.81 -21.97
C PRO A 48 10.26 12.43 -23.05
N THR A 49 10.78 12.12 -24.24
CA THR A 49 9.97 11.58 -25.32
C THR A 49 9.75 10.08 -25.16
N VAL A 50 8.71 9.58 -25.83
CA VAL A 50 8.46 8.14 -25.95
C VAL A 50 9.71 7.43 -26.51
N ALA A 51 10.36 8.00 -27.54
CA ALA A 51 11.57 7.42 -28.14
C ALA A 51 12.70 7.27 -27.11
N GLN A 52 12.94 8.30 -26.29
CA GLN A 52 13.96 8.26 -25.23
C GLN A 52 13.64 7.20 -24.16
N MET A 53 12.38 7.08 -23.76
CA MET A 53 11.98 6.09 -22.77
C MET A 53 12.14 4.66 -23.29
N GLU A 54 11.79 4.40 -24.56
CA GLU A 54 11.97 3.10 -25.20
C GLU A 54 13.45 2.77 -25.40
N GLU A 55 14.29 3.75 -25.74
CA GLU A 55 15.74 3.57 -25.82
C GLU A 55 16.35 3.15 -24.48
N ILE A 56 15.96 3.82 -23.41
CA ILE A 56 16.40 3.48 -22.04
C ILE A 56 15.95 2.06 -21.69
N LYS A 57 14.69 1.73 -21.94
CA LYS A 57 14.15 0.39 -21.69
C LYS A 57 14.92 -0.68 -22.44
N LYS A 58 15.15 -0.44 -23.73
CA LYS A 58 15.93 -1.35 -24.58
C LYS A 58 17.37 -1.50 -24.08
N PHE A 59 18.03 -0.41 -23.70
CA PHE A 59 19.39 -0.44 -23.16
C PHE A 59 19.48 -1.26 -21.87
N LEU A 60 18.54 -1.11 -20.95
CA LEU A 60 18.48 -1.88 -19.69
C LEU A 60 18.30 -3.38 -19.99
N MET A 61 17.44 -3.73 -20.93
CA MET A 61 17.24 -5.10 -21.32
C MET A 61 18.46 -5.70 -22.01
N ASP A 62 19.03 -4.99 -23.00
CA ASP A 62 20.16 -5.50 -23.79
C ASP A 62 21.47 -5.65 -22.99
N LYS A 63 21.70 -4.74 -22.05
CA LYS A 63 22.96 -4.71 -21.27
C LYS A 63 22.91 -5.49 -19.97
N PHE A 64 21.74 -5.53 -19.34
CA PHE A 64 21.62 -6.07 -17.98
C PHE A 64 20.57 -7.19 -17.88
N GLY A 65 19.82 -7.47 -18.95
CA GLY A 65 18.69 -8.40 -18.90
C GLY A 65 17.56 -7.91 -17.98
N TYR A 66 17.49 -6.60 -17.73
CA TYR A 66 16.57 -6.00 -16.79
C TYR A 66 15.40 -5.33 -17.50
N ASP A 67 14.16 -5.79 -17.22
CA ASP A 67 12.93 -5.12 -17.67
C ASP A 67 12.45 -4.14 -16.59
N PRO A 68 12.53 -2.83 -16.82
CA PRO A 68 12.05 -1.83 -15.86
C PRO A 68 10.51 -1.72 -15.81
N GLY A 69 9.79 -2.46 -16.63
CA GLY A 69 8.33 -2.41 -16.74
C GLY A 69 7.81 -1.26 -17.61
N ARG A 70 6.62 -0.79 -17.27
CA ARG A 70 5.95 0.31 -18.00
C ARG A 70 6.29 1.64 -17.35
N TYR A 71 6.23 2.74 -18.12
CA TYR A 71 6.40 4.10 -17.62
C TYR A 71 5.13 4.95 -17.74
N GLN A 72 4.15 4.48 -18.50
CA GLN A 72 2.84 5.13 -18.70
C GLN A 72 1.76 4.12 -19.06
N GLY A 73 0.48 4.54 -19.01
CA GLY A 73 -0.65 3.75 -19.51
C GLY A 73 -0.92 2.47 -18.70
N TYR A 74 -0.66 2.47 -17.39
CA TYR A 74 -0.93 1.34 -16.51
C TYR A 74 -1.68 1.75 -15.25
N SER A 75 -2.43 0.82 -14.71
CA SER A 75 -3.04 0.93 -13.39
C SER A 75 -2.43 -0.09 -12.43
N LEU A 76 -2.60 0.18 -11.16
CA LEU A 76 -2.13 -0.64 -10.05
C LEU A 76 -3.34 -1.10 -9.26
N SER A 77 -3.48 -2.40 -9.10
CA SER A 77 -4.51 -3.00 -8.27
C SER A 77 -3.97 -3.26 -6.87
N THR A 78 -4.68 -2.79 -5.87
CA THR A 78 -4.31 -2.93 -4.46
C THR A 78 -5.43 -3.67 -3.72
N PRO A 79 -5.26 -4.99 -3.48
CA PRO A 79 -6.24 -5.77 -2.76
C PRO A 79 -6.22 -5.45 -1.27
N ASP A 80 -7.39 -5.30 -0.68
CA ASP A 80 -7.64 -5.19 0.75
C ASP A 80 -8.64 -6.26 1.18
N TRP A 81 -8.36 -6.95 2.28
CA TRP A 81 -9.32 -7.87 2.85
C TRP A 81 -9.29 -7.87 4.37
N LYS A 82 -10.47 -8.06 4.94
CA LYS A 82 -10.71 -8.04 6.38
C LYS A 82 -11.53 -9.25 6.78
N LEU A 83 -11.12 -9.86 7.85
CA LEU A 83 -11.88 -10.96 8.48
C LEU A 83 -12.05 -10.66 9.97
N VAL A 84 -13.28 -10.77 10.43
CA VAL A 84 -13.62 -10.75 11.85
C VAL A 84 -14.38 -12.03 12.16
N ALA A 85 -13.97 -12.73 13.20
CA ALA A 85 -14.70 -13.87 13.75
C ALA A 85 -14.84 -13.68 15.26
N ARG A 86 -16.00 -14.04 15.79
CA ARG A 86 -16.31 -13.96 17.21
C ARG A 86 -17.11 -15.17 17.67
N LEU A 87 -16.78 -15.64 18.86
CA LEU A 87 -17.56 -16.63 19.61
C LEU A 87 -18.00 -16.01 20.91
N ASP A 88 -19.28 -16.13 21.23
CA ASP A 88 -19.86 -15.71 22.49
C ASP A 88 -20.42 -16.96 23.21
N TRP A 89 -19.99 -17.19 24.43
CA TRP A 89 -20.33 -18.34 25.22
C TRP A 89 -20.99 -17.94 26.56
N ASN A 90 -22.26 -18.25 26.71
CA ASN A 90 -22.97 -18.20 27.98
C ASN A 90 -22.68 -19.48 28.76
N ILE A 91 -21.65 -19.48 29.58
CA ILE A 91 -21.17 -20.65 30.32
C ILE A 91 -22.27 -21.08 31.31
N ASN A 92 -22.77 -20.13 32.07
CA ASN A 92 -23.90 -20.31 32.98
C ASN A 92 -24.50 -18.93 33.35
N LYS A 93 -25.47 -18.86 34.27
CA LYS A 93 -26.13 -17.62 34.68
C LYS A 93 -25.19 -16.53 35.26
N ASN A 94 -24.01 -16.94 35.70
CA ASN A 94 -23.06 -16.05 36.39
C ASN A 94 -21.79 -15.79 35.53
N HIS A 95 -21.53 -16.56 34.50
CA HIS A 95 -20.31 -16.48 33.72
C HIS A 95 -20.62 -16.46 32.23
N SER A 96 -20.06 -15.48 31.53
CA SER A 96 -20.03 -15.45 30.07
C SER A 96 -18.63 -15.12 29.57
N ALA A 97 -18.27 -15.69 28.44
CA ALA A 97 -16.99 -15.45 27.81
C ALA A 97 -17.17 -15.10 26.34
N ASN A 98 -16.26 -14.36 25.77
CA ASN A 98 -16.17 -14.19 24.34
C ASN A 98 -14.72 -14.21 23.88
N VAL A 99 -14.53 -14.63 22.64
CA VAL A 99 -13.27 -14.56 21.93
C VAL A 99 -13.51 -13.93 20.58
N ARG A 100 -12.73 -12.92 20.23
CA ARG A 100 -12.75 -12.26 18.93
C ARG A 100 -11.41 -12.38 18.27
N PHE A 101 -11.42 -12.82 17.03
CA PHE A 101 -10.31 -12.76 16.10
C PHE A 101 -10.60 -11.68 15.06
N SER A 102 -9.61 -10.86 14.72
CA SER A 102 -9.69 -9.95 13.59
C SER A 102 -8.35 -9.91 12.85
N THR A 103 -8.42 -9.87 11.54
CA THR A 103 -7.24 -9.67 10.70
C THR A 103 -7.59 -8.80 9.51
N THR A 104 -6.66 -7.91 9.18
CA THR A 104 -6.71 -7.05 8.00
C THR A 104 -5.41 -7.24 7.25
N LYS A 105 -5.51 -7.39 5.94
CA LYS A 105 -4.36 -7.35 5.04
C LYS A 105 -4.64 -6.37 3.92
N ASN A 106 -3.78 -5.38 3.84
CA ASN A 106 -3.82 -4.33 2.85
C ASN A 106 -2.45 -4.25 2.17
N LYS A 107 -2.48 -4.06 0.85
CA LYS A 107 -1.27 -3.82 0.07
C LYS A 107 -1.54 -2.63 -0.84
N TYR A 108 -0.77 -1.56 -0.67
CA TYR A 108 -0.90 -0.39 -1.52
C TYR A 108 0.41 -0.04 -2.21
N SER A 109 0.31 0.54 -3.38
CA SER A 109 1.45 0.99 -4.15
C SER A 109 1.87 2.39 -3.72
N SER A 110 3.16 2.57 -3.56
CA SER A 110 3.80 3.86 -3.30
C SER A 110 4.62 4.31 -4.50
N ASN A 111 4.66 5.61 -4.70
CA ASN A 111 5.52 6.24 -5.68
C ASN A 111 7.01 6.03 -5.34
N PRO A 112 7.92 6.21 -6.29
CA PRO A 112 9.35 6.20 -6.02
C PRO A 112 9.73 7.10 -4.87
N SER A 113 10.67 6.65 -4.04
CA SER A 113 11.11 7.42 -2.88
C SER A 113 11.71 8.77 -3.31
N SER A 114 11.25 9.83 -2.65
CA SER A 114 11.80 11.19 -2.79
C SER A 114 12.75 11.57 -1.66
N SER A 115 13.12 10.62 -0.79
CA SER A 115 14.00 10.89 0.37
C SER A 115 15.40 11.32 -0.02
N VAL A 116 15.88 10.88 -1.18
CA VAL A 116 17.13 11.32 -1.79
C VAL A 116 16.78 11.84 -3.18
N ASN A 117 16.91 13.14 -3.37
CA ASN A 117 16.78 13.79 -4.67
C ASN A 117 18.13 14.44 -5.01
N PRO A 118 18.85 13.96 -6.05
CA PRO A 118 20.15 14.48 -6.40
C PRO A 118 20.12 15.95 -6.83
N LEU A 119 18.97 16.45 -7.28
CA LEU A 119 18.79 17.84 -7.70
C LEU A 119 18.39 18.79 -6.58
N ASN A 120 17.87 18.27 -5.51
CA ASN A 120 17.42 19.09 -4.38
C ASN A 120 17.78 18.42 -3.05
N PRO A 121 18.98 18.66 -2.54
CA PRO A 121 19.43 18.11 -1.28
C PRO A 121 18.65 18.66 -0.07
N ASN A 122 17.83 19.71 -0.26
CA ASN A 122 17.00 20.23 0.81
C ASN A 122 15.73 19.38 0.97
N PRO A 123 15.58 18.64 2.09
CA PRO A 123 14.42 17.78 2.33
C PRO A 123 13.10 18.55 2.42
N TYR A 124 13.14 19.86 2.60
CA TYR A 124 11.94 20.69 2.71
C TYR A 124 11.43 21.22 1.35
N ASN A 125 12.19 21.08 0.28
CA ASN A 125 11.82 21.57 -1.05
C ASN A 125 11.77 20.45 -2.08
N ARG A 126 11.03 19.38 -1.75
CA ARG A 126 11.00 18.10 -2.48
C ARG A 126 10.26 18.14 -3.81
N ASN A 127 9.50 19.20 -4.10
CA ASN A 127 8.40 19.10 -5.06
C ASN A 127 8.67 19.69 -6.44
N THR A 128 9.72 20.49 -6.63
CA THR A 128 9.90 21.20 -7.90
C THR A 128 10.47 20.29 -9.00
N TYR A 129 11.44 19.44 -8.66
CA TYR A 129 12.09 18.53 -9.62
C TYR A 129 12.25 17.11 -9.05
N GLY A 130 11.32 16.68 -8.18
CA GLY A 130 11.32 15.34 -7.60
C GLY A 130 10.89 14.27 -8.60
N ARG A 131 11.23 13.01 -8.31
CA ARG A 131 10.89 11.84 -9.13
C ARG A 131 9.41 11.69 -9.45
N THR A 132 8.52 12.34 -8.71
CA THR A 132 7.06 12.30 -8.89
C THR A 132 6.47 13.61 -9.38
N SER A 133 7.32 14.57 -9.78
CA SER A 133 6.89 15.87 -10.29
C SER A 133 6.46 15.77 -11.76
N GLN A 134 5.86 16.83 -12.25
CA GLN A 134 5.53 16.99 -13.68
C GLN A 134 6.75 17.05 -14.60
N TYR A 135 7.96 17.09 -14.07
CA TYR A 135 9.21 17.15 -14.84
C TYR A 135 9.92 15.80 -14.91
N ALA A 136 9.43 14.79 -14.19
CA ALA A 136 10.05 13.49 -14.12
C ALA A 136 9.08 12.38 -14.56
N ILE A 137 9.61 11.35 -15.20
CA ILE A 137 8.91 10.11 -15.48
C ILE A 137 9.73 8.96 -14.93
N TYR A 138 9.06 7.93 -14.47
CA TYR A 138 9.71 6.77 -13.87
C TYR A 138 9.08 5.47 -14.37
N PHE A 139 9.88 4.43 -14.40
CA PHE A 139 9.41 3.10 -14.71
C PHE A 139 8.66 2.47 -13.52
N GLU A 140 7.77 1.55 -13.81
CA GLU A 140 6.97 0.82 -12.84
C GLU A 140 7.84 0.15 -11.74
N SER A 141 9.01 -0.37 -12.11
CA SER A 141 9.97 -0.99 -11.19
C SER A 141 10.56 -0.04 -10.14
N SER A 142 10.49 1.28 -10.37
CA SER A 142 10.94 2.28 -9.38
C SER A 142 9.95 2.47 -8.23
N ARG A 143 8.75 1.92 -8.34
CA ARG A 143 7.74 1.94 -7.30
C ARG A 143 7.98 0.82 -6.29
N TYR A 144 7.35 0.96 -5.14
CA TYR A 144 7.34 -0.10 -4.14
C TYR A 144 5.93 -0.30 -3.59
N PHE A 145 5.69 -1.46 -3.01
CA PHE A 145 4.47 -1.73 -2.27
C PHE A 145 4.76 -1.66 -0.77
N GLN A 146 3.80 -1.18 -0.04
CA GLN A 146 3.77 -1.29 1.41
C GLN A 146 2.56 -2.12 1.81
N GLU A 147 2.82 -3.15 2.63
CA GLU A 147 1.77 -3.97 3.19
C GLU A 147 1.45 -3.49 4.61
N GLN A 148 0.19 -3.53 4.97
CA GLN A 148 -0.29 -3.26 6.31
C GLN A 148 -1.08 -4.48 6.78
N ASN A 149 -0.38 -5.37 7.46
CA ASN A 149 -0.94 -6.61 7.96
C ASN A 149 -1.15 -6.48 9.48
N PHE A 150 -2.39 -6.58 9.90
CA PHE A 150 -2.76 -6.52 11.31
C PHE A 150 -3.54 -7.77 11.69
N THR A 151 -3.21 -8.36 12.83
CA THR A 151 -3.95 -9.49 13.41
C THR A 151 -4.12 -9.27 14.89
N SER A 152 -5.31 -9.49 15.40
CA SER A 152 -5.63 -9.36 16.82
C SER A 152 -6.53 -10.49 17.30
N VAL A 153 -6.23 -10.97 18.50
CA VAL A 153 -7.08 -11.87 19.27
C VAL A 153 -7.40 -11.22 20.60
N ALA A 154 -8.66 -11.15 20.96
CA ALA A 154 -9.12 -10.65 22.24
C ALA A 154 -10.03 -11.68 22.89
N ALA A 155 -9.80 -11.96 24.16
CA ALA A 155 -10.66 -12.81 24.98
C ALA A 155 -11.15 -12.04 26.20
N GLU A 156 -12.40 -12.26 26.57
CA GLU A 156 -13.02 -11.63 27.72
C GLU A 156 -13.85 -12.64 28.50
N LEU A 157 -13.72 -12.60 29.81
CA LEU A 157 -14.52 -13.36 30.76
C LEU A 157 -15.23 -12.41 31.71
N ASN A 158 -16.55 -12.43 31.69
CA ASN A 158 -17.39 -11.68 32.60
C ASN A 158 -17.96 -12.64 33.65
N SER A 159 -17.81 -12.28 34.92
CA SER A 159 -18.23 -13.07 36.07
C SER A 159 -19.04 -12.25 37.08
N ARG A 160 -20.06 -12.85 37.64
CA ARG A 160 -20.90 -12.29 38.69
C ARG A 160 -20.82 -13.18 39.92
N PHE A 161 -20.56 -12.60 41.06
CA PHE A 161 -20.45 -13.32 42.34
C PHE A 161 -21.38 -12.67 43.35
N LEU A 162 -21.67 -13.41 44.45
CA LEU A 162 -22.47 -12.91 45.57
C LEU A 162 -23.83 -12.34 45.12
N ASP A 163 -24.57 -13.11 44.32
CA ASP A 163 -25.86 -12.73 43.75
C ASP A 163 -25.83 -11.39 43.00
N GLY A 164 -24.73 -11.11 42.30
CA GLY A 164 -24.55 -9.90 41.49
C GLY A 164 -23.98 -8.70 42.22
N ARG A 165 -23.67 -8.82 43.53
CA ARG A 165 -23.04 -7.72 44.32
C ARG A 165 -21.60 -7.47 43.92
N LEU A 166 -20.91 -8.48 43.36
CA LEU A 166 -19.56 -8.38 42.84
C LEU A 166 -19.54 -8.82 41.39
N THR A 167 -19.03 -7.96 40.50
CA THR A 167 -18.79 -8.26 39.09
C THR A 167 -17.32 -8.16 38.79
N ASN A 168 -16.84 -9.04 37.90
CA ASN A 168 -15.46 -9.02 37.42
C ASN A 168 -15.45 -9.18 35.92
N THR A 169 -14.58 -8.40 35.26
CA THR A 169 -14.28 -8.56 33.84
C THR A 169 -12.77 -8.77 33.70
N LEU A 170 -12.40 -9.95 33.24
CA LEU A 170 -11.03 -10.28 32.85
C LEU A 170 -10.92 -10.19 31.34
N ARG A 171 -9.96 -9.41 30.84
CA ARG A 171 -9.72 -9.26 29.41
C ARG A 171 -8.24 -9.47 29.09
N GLY A 172 -7.99 -10.26 28.04
CA GLY A 172 -6.66 -10.43 27.45
C GLY A 172 -6.72 -10.09 25.96
N THR A 173 -5.70 -9.41 25.48
CA THR A 173 -5.58 -9.06 24.06
C THR A 173 -4.15 -9.31 23.58
N TYR A 174 -4.03 -9.94 22.43
CA TYR A 174 -2.79 -10.03 21.66
C TYR A 174 -3.00 -9.34 20.32
N SER A 175 -2.06 -8.49 19.92
CA SER A 175 -2.07 -7.82 18.62
C SER A 175 -0.70 -7.91 17.98
N HIS A 176 -0.68 -8.17 16.70
CA HIS A 176 0.52 -8.22 15.89
C HIS A 176 0.32 -7.39 14.63
N GLN A 177 1.25 -6.48 14.37
CA GLN A 177 1.30 -5.66 13.17
C GLN A 177 2.60 -5.94 12.43
N TYR A 178 2.48 -6.12 11.11
CA TYR A 178 3.61 -6.39 10.23
C TYR A 178 3.45 -5.59 8.94
N GLU A 179 4.39 -4.69 8.66
CA GLU A 179 4.34 -3.74 7.55
C GLU A 179 5.58 -3.85 6.65
N PRO A 180 5.74 -4.96 5.91
CA PRO A 180 6.87 -5.12 5.00
C PRO A 180 6.71 -4.21 3.78
N ARG A 181 7.84 -3.90 3.18
CA ARG A 181 7.91 -3.32 1.83
C ARG A 181 8.31 -4.39 0.84
N SER A 182 7.69 -4.35 -0.32
CA SER A 182 8.05 -5.18 -1.48
C SER A 182 8.16 -4.28 -2.72
N PHE A 183 8.77 -4.78 -3.76
CA PHE A 183 9.00 -4.03 -5.01
C PHE A 183 8.53 -4.85 -6.20
N VAL A 184 8.43 -4.21 -7.35
CA VAL A 184 8.08 -4.83 -8.61
C VAL A 184 9.35 -5.18 -9.37
N GLY A 185 9.41 -6.37 -9.97
CA GLY A 185 10.56 -6.83 -10.76
C GLY A 185 11.74 -7.30 -9.92
N ASP A 186 12.91 -7.32 -10.53
CA ASP A 186 14.15 -7.77 -9.94
C ASP A 186 14.90 -6.63 -9.21
N ASN A 187 15.85 -7.00 -8.36
CA ASN A 187 16.73 -6.04 -7.71
C ASN A 187 17.64 -5.35 -8.74
N PHE A 188 17.47 -4.05 -8.86
CA PHE A 188 18.31 -3.21 -9.69
C PHE A 188 18.65 -1.90 -8.97
N PRO A 189 19.85 -1.32 -9.16
CA PRO A 189 20.18 -0.03 -8.58
C PRO A 189 19.23 1.07 -9.03
N THR A 190 18.89 2.00 -8.13
CA THR A 190 18.15 3.20 -8.50
C THR A 190 19.05 4.11 -9.34
N VAL A 191 18.61 4.43 -10.54
CA VAL A 191 19.31 5.32 -11.48
C VAL A 191 18.42 6.50 -11.80
N ASP A 192 18.93 7.70 -11.60
CA ASP A 192 18.28 8.94 -12.03
C ASP A 192 19.07 9.50 -13.22
N ILE A 193 18.40 9.67 -14.35
CA ILE A 193 18.97 10.28 -15.55
C ILE A 193 18.56 11.74 -15.56
N LEU A 194 19.54 12.60 -15.38
CA LEU A 194 19.35 14.05 -15.35
C LEU A 194 19.67 14.64 -16.71
N GLN A 195 18.84 15.58 -17.15
CA GLN A 195 19.10 16.35 -18.36
C GLN A 195 19.33 17.81 -18.00
N GLU A 196 20.21 18.47 -18.73
CA GLU A 196 20.41 19.89 -18.64
C GLU A 196 19.36 20.61 -19.49
N LEU A 197 18.70 21.60 -18.91
CA LEU A 197 17.75 22.46 -19.59
C LEU A 197 18.48 23.59 -20.31
N GLU A 198 17.79 24.30 -21.21
CA GLU A 198 18.37 25.43 -21.99
C GLU A 198 18.91 26.56 -21.10
N ASP A 199 18.37 26.72 -19.90
CA ASP A 199 18.81 27.67 -18.89
C ASP A 199 20.00 27.20 -18.04
N GLY A 200 20.56 26.02 -18.34
CA GLY A 200 21.65 25.41 -17.59
C GLY A 200 21.22 24.70 -16.30
N THR A 201 19.93 24.68 -15.98
CA THR A 201 19.41 23.92 -14.84
C THR A 201 19.40 22.42 -15.16
N LYS A 202 19.69 21.56 -14.19
CA LYS A 202 19.54 20.12 -14.32
C LYS A 202 18.19 19.68 -13.73
N ALA A 203 17.45 18.89 -14.48
CA ALA A 203 16.18 18.36 -14.05
C ALA A 203 15.98 16.90 -14.53
#